data_4f00fa384bf93766c7d62f2194c23f9a
#
_entry.id   4f00fa384bf93766c7d62f2194c23f9a
#
_cell.length_a   1.000
_cell.length_b   1.000
_cell.length_c   1.000
_cell.angle_alpha   90.00
_cell.angle_beta   90.00
_cell.angle_gamma   90.00
#
_symmetry.space_group_name_H-M   'P 1'
#
loop_
_entity.id
_entity.type
_entity.pdbx_description
1 polymer ?
#
loop_
_entity_poly.entity_id
_entity_poly.type
_entity_poly.pdbx_seq_one_letter_code
_entity_poly.pdbx_strand_id
1 'polypeptide(L)'
;MMYSIDSLTLISGIDVPIPEIGVNIHQPTIREIAYIGEKSFYEAAQTIIIQKEDFINGLENITQEDKTALSLMSNFEIFLKLVEANPLSSTKVQMLLSLLFPDFNSSIEERFIYLVNPKEQKSILINDSTFEILQEVITTILCLQSGNTKEEFNPQGDRAREIAEKIKRGRERAARLKGEKKQPSNFLSKYISGLGIGTNTLNIHNVLDLTLYQLLNQLERYGLYTQYNISIQAKMAGAKDVEDVDWLKDIENK
;
A
#
# COMPACT_ATOMS: atom_id res chain seq x y z
N MET A 1 4.28 -17.44 6.59
CA MET A 1 2.80 -17.65 6.72
C MET A 1 2.18 -16.29 6.50
N MET A 2 1.35 -16.10 5.50
CA MET A 2 0.77 -14.78 5.19
C MET A 2 -0.26 -14.44 6.28
N TYR A 3 -0.11 -13.29 6.93
CA TYR A 3 -1.06 -12.82 7.95
C TYR A 3 -2.39 -12.48 7.28
N SER A 4 -3.44 -13.21 7.60
CA SER A 4 -4.76 -13.02 6.97
C SER A 4 -5.62 -12.12 7.84
N ILE A 5 -5.98 -10.96 7.32
CA ILE A 5 -6.93 -10.04 7.96
C ILE A 5 -8.31 -10.26 7.32
N ASP A 6 -9.34 -10.38 8.17
CA ASP A 6 -10.70 -10.47 7.68
C ASP A 6 -11.08 -9.20 6.90
N SER A 7 -11.61 -9.39 5.69
CA SER A 7 -12.05 -8.29 4.82
C SER A 7 -13.13 -7.44 5.45
N LEU A 8 -13.99 -8.01 6.30
CA LEU A 8 -15.00 -7.26 7.04
C LEU A 8 -14.36 -6.30 8.06
N THR A 9 -13.28 -6.71 8.72
CA THR A 9 -12.48 -5.85 9.61
C THR A 9 -11.92 -4.65 8.85
N LEU A 10 -11.35 -4.89 7.65
CA LEU A 10 -10.81 -3.82 6.81
C LEU A 10 -11.90 -2.86 6.33
N ILE A 11 -13.04 -3.39 5.85
CA ILE A 11 -14.16 -2.56 5.37
C ILE A 11 -14.82 -1.80 6.50
N SER A 12 -14.89 -2.36 7.72
CA SER A 12 -15.50 -1.67 8.88
C SER A 12 -14.65 -0.51 9.39
N GLY A 13 -13.34 -0.51 9.08
CA GLY A 13 -12.41 0.52 9.55
C GLY A 13 -12.06 0.42 11.05
N ILE A 14 -12.41 -0.69 11.70
CA ILE A 14 -12.00 -0.95 13.09
C ILE A 14 -10.52 -1.31 13.16
N ASP A 15 -9.92 -1.10 14.34
CA ASP A 15 -8.52 -1.45 14.55
C ASP A 15 -8.28 -2.95 14.34
N VAL A 16 -7.16 -3.29 13.73
CA VAL A 16 -6.77 -4.67 13.41
C VAL A 16 -5.97 -5.25 14.57
N PRO A 17 -6.44 -6.32 15.23
CA PRO A 17 -5.69 -6.97 16.31
C PRO A 17 -4.51 -7.74 15.75
N ILE A 18 -3.34 -7.63 16.39
CA ILE A 18 -2.15 -8.43 16.13
C ILE A 18 -1.80 -9.19 17.41
N PRO A 19 -2.38 -10.39 17.62
CA PRO A 19 -2.19 -11.16 18.85
C PRO A 19 -0.73 -11.51 19.13
N GLU A 20 0.06 -11.74 18.08
CA GLU A 20 1.48 -12.13 18.17
C GLU A 20 2.35 -11.01 18.76
N ILE A 21 1.92 -9.75 18.56
CA ILE A 21 2.59 -8.56 19.12
C ILE A 21 1.85 -8.11 20.38
N GLY A 22 0.57 -8.45 20.51
CA GLY A 22 -0.29 -8.04 21.63
C GLY A 22 -0.76 -6.59 21.55
N VAL A 23 -0.95 -6.07 20.32
CA VAL A 23 -1.46 -4.72 20.04
C VAL A 23 -2.58 -4.76 19.02
N ASN A 24 -3.35 -3.67 18.96
CA ASN A 24 -4.21 -3.35 17.83
C ASN A 24 -3.53 -2.27 17.01
N ILE A 25 -3.59 -2.39 15.68
CA ILE A 25 -3.11 -1.39 14.76
C ILE A 25 -4.29 -0.57 14.22
N HIS A 26 -4.19 0.73 14.33
CA HIS A 26 -5.21 1.66 13.83
C HIS A 26 -5.19 1.70 12.30
N GLN A 27 -6.39 1.75 11.69
CA GLN A 27 -6.54 1.98 10.25
C GLN A 27 -6.68 3.49 9.99
N PRO A 28 -5.65 4.16 9.45
CA PRO A 28 -5.67 5.61 9.31
C PRO A 28 -6.76 6.08 8.36
N THR A 29 -7.49 7.11 8.77
CA THR A 29 -8.42 7.82 7.92
C THR A 29 -7.69 8.76 6.94
N ILE A 30 -8.35 9.11 5.86
CA ILE A 30 -7.81 10.09 4.90
C ILE A 30 -7.54 11.44 5.56
N ARG A 31 -8.35 11.83 6.53
CA ARG A 31 -8.17 13.06 7.33
C ARG A 31 -6.87 13.03 8.12
N GLU A 32 -6.58 11.92 8.78
CA GLU A 32 -5.35 11.73 9.55
C GLU A 32 -4.12 11.68 8.65
N ILE A 33 -4.21 11.02 7.50
CA ILE A 33 -3.15 11.03 6.48
C ILE A 33 -2.88 12.46 6.00
N ALA A 34 -3.92 13.28 5.82
CA ALA A 34 -3.76 14.67 5.41
C ALA A 34 -3.00 15.52 6.42
N TYR A 35 -3.08 15.24 7.73
CA TYR A 35 -2.29 15.94 8.77
C TYR A 35 -0.79 15.67 8.64
N ILE A 36 -0.41 14.44 8.29
CA ILE A 36 1.00 14.07 8.06
C ILE A 36 1.47 14.61 6.70
N GLY A 37 0.55 14.71 5.75
CA GLY A 37 0.80 15.01 4.35
C GLY A 37 1.06 13.74 3.53
N GLU A 38 0.35 13.61 2.43
CA GLU A 38 0.34 12.42 1.56
C GLU A 38 1.74 11.91 1.23
N LYS A 39 2.64 12.80 0.82
CA LYS A 39 4.02 12.44 0.48
C LYS A 39 4.79 11.86 1.66
N SER A 40 4.74 12.51 2.82
CA SER A 40 5.45 12.06 4.03
C SER A 40 4.91 10.73 4.53
N PHE A 41 3.59 10.55 4.45
CA PHE A 41 2.92 9.30 4.80
C PHE A 41 3.41 8.14 3.94
N TYR A 42 3.41 8.28 2.60
CA TYR A 42 3.87 7.20 1.72
C TYR A 42 5.36 6.94 1.82
N GLU A 43 6.19 7.97 1.98
CA GLU A 43 7.63 7.79 2.21
C GLU A 43 7.91 7.01 3.51
N ALA A 44 7.20 7.31 4.58
CA ALA A 44 7.30 6.58 5.84
C ALA A 44 6.83 5.13 5.70
N ALA A 45 5.67 4.93 5.08
CA ALA A 45 5.10 3.60 4.86
C ALA A 45 6.03 2.73 4.00
N GLN A 46 6.57 3.27 2.91
CA GLN A 46 7.55 2.56 2.08
C GLN A 46 8.82 2.20 2.84
N THR A 47 9.28 3.06 3.75
CA THR A 47 10.45 2.75 4.59
C THR A 47 10.17 1.56 5.52
N ILE A 48 8.95 1.44 6.06
CA ILE A 48 8.59 0.31 6.93
C ILE A 48 8.43 -0.99 6.12
N ILE A 49 7.75 -0.96 4.96
CA ILE A 49 7.40 -2.17 4.20
C ILE A 49 8.51 -2.64 3.27
N ILE A 50 9.65 -1.95 3.21
CA ILE A 50 10.73 -2.28 2.29
C ILE A 50 11.19 -3.73 2.48
N GLN A 51 11.31 -4.45 1.37
CA GLN A 51 11.88 -5.78 1.35
C GLN A 51 13.36 -5.69 0.98
N LYS A 52 14.19 -6.53 1.58
CA LYS A 52 15.65 -6.52 1.31
C LYS A 52 16.01 -6.72 -0.15
N GLU A 53 15.25 -7.56 -0.85
CA GLU A 53 15.42 -7.83 -2.27
C GLU A 53 15.21 -6.56 -3.11
N ASP A 54 14.16 -5.81 -2.82
CA ASP A 54 13.85 -4.55 -3.51
C ASP A 54 14.88 -3.48 -3.18
N PHE A 55 15.32 -3.41 -1.92
CA PHE A 55 16.37 -2.50 -1.50
C PHE A 55 17.68 -2.77 -2.23
N ILE A 56 18.15 -4.03 -2.24
CA ILE A 56 19.39 -4.42 -2.91
C ILE A 56 19.32 -4.17 -4.42
N ASN A 57 18.18 -4.48 -5.05
CA ASN A 57 17.97 -4.27 -6.48
C ASN A 57 17.87 -2.79 -6.86
N GLY A 58 17.46 -1.93 -5.94
CA GLY A 58 17.40 -0.47 -6.13
C GLY A 58 18.73 0.26 -6.00
N LEU A 59 19.76 -0.41 -5.46
CA LEU A 59 21.08 0.21 -5.29
C LEU A 59 21.90 0.14 -6.58
N GLU A 60 22.29 1.31 -7.11
CA GLU A 60 23.21 1.44 -8.23
C GLU A 60 24.66 1.36 -7.75
N ASN A 61 25.54 0.72 -8.55
CA ASN A 61 26.99 0.66 -8.32
C ASN A 61 27.44 0.00 -7.00
N ILE A 62 26.67 -0.95 -6.48
CA ILE A 62 27.01 -1.71 -5.29
C ILE A 62 28.05 -2.81 -5.61
N THR A 63 29.04 -2.99 -4.73
CA THR A 63 30.03 -4.07 -4.87
C THR A 63 29.41 -5.44 -4.60
N GLN A 64 30.02 -6.52 -5.09
CA GLN A 64 29.54 -7.88 -4.83
C GLN A 64 29.65 -8.24 -3.33
N GLU A 65 30.66 -7.72 -2.65
CA GLU A 65 30.86 -7.92 -1.22
C GLU A 65 29.73 -7.26 -0.41
N ASP A 66 29.38 -6.01 -0.74
CA ASP A 66 28.28 -5.30 -0.09
C ASP A 66 26.92 -5.97 -0.35
N LYS A 67 26.69 -6.47 -1.59
CA LYS A 67 25.50 -7.25 -1.90
C LYS A 67 25.39 -8.49 -1.02
N THR A 68 26.50 -9.21 -0.84
CA THR A 68 26.52 -10.39 0.02
C THR A 68 26.25 -10.01 1.47
N ALA A 69 26.86 -8.95 1.97
CA ALA A 69 26.63 -8.46 3.33
C ALA A 69 25.15 -8.06 3.56
N LEU A 70 24.56 -7.32 2.62
CA LEU A 70 23.15 -6.92 2.69
C LEU A 70 22.20 -8.12 2.58
N SER A 71 22.52 -9.13 1.79
CA SER A 71 21.68 -10.33 1.65
C SER A 71 21.58 -11.17 2.93
N LEU A 72 22.57 -11.05 3.82
CA LEU A 72 22.57 -11.70 5.13
C LEU A 72 21.74 -10.96 6.18
N MET A 73 21.36 -9.72 5.92
CA MET A 73 20.55 -8.91 6.83
C MET A 73 19.08 -9.28 6.73
N SER A 74 18.35 -9.10 7.82
CA SER A 74 16.89 -9.17 7.82
C SER A 74 16.25 -7.89 7.27
N ASN A 75 14.95 -7.94 6.95
CA ASN A 75 14.17 -6.74 6.58
C ASN A 75 14.20 -5.70 7.71
N PHE A 76 14.15 -6.15 8.97
CA PHE A 76 14.19 -5.28 10.12
C PHE A 76 15.54 -4.56 10.27
N GLU A 77 16.65 -5.27 10.09
CA GLU A 77 17.99 -4.66 10.13
C GLU A 77 18.18 -3.61 9.03
N ILE A 78 17.65 -3.87 7.81
CA ILE A 78 17.67 -2.90 6.71
C ILE A 78 16.82 -1.68 7.06
N PHE A 79 15.62 -1.89 7.59
CA PHE A 79 14.75 -0.81 8.06
C PHE A 79 15.46 0.07 9.10
N LEU A 80 16.07 -0.53 10.13
CA LEU A 80 16.79 0.23 11.17
C LEU A 80 17.93 1.06 10.58
N LYS A 81 18.71 0.50 9.67
CA LYS A 81 19.78 1.24 8.98
C LYS A 81 19.26 2.40 8.13
N LEU A 82 18.13 2.25 7.47
CA LEU A 82 17.51 3.32 6.68
C LEU A 82 17.04 4.48 7.58
N VAL A 83 16.47 4.14 8.73
CA VAL A 83 16.02 5.12 9.71
C VAL A 83 17.20 5.84 10.37
N GLU A 84 18.27 5.12 10.71
CA GLU A 84 19.50 5.68 11.27
C GLU A 84 20.23 6.59 10.29
N ALA A 85 20.35 6.16 9.03
CA ALA A 85 21.07 6.91 8.00
C ALA A 85 20.39 8.23 7.61
N ASN A 86 19.09 8.39 7.87
CA ASN A 86 18.34 9.57 7.46
C ASN A 86 17.40 10.08 8.57
N PRO A 87 17.81 11.11 9.33
CA PRO A 87 16.98 11.67 10.40
C PRO A 87 15.60 12.15 9.98
N LEU A 88 15.45 12.61 8.72
CA LEU A 88 14.17 13.04 8.19
C LEU A 88 13.24 11.84 7.97
N SER A 89 13.78 10.71 7.49
CA SER A 89 13.02 9.45 7.38
C SER A 89 12.62 8.93 8.76
N SER A 90 13.52 9.00 9.74
CA SER A 90 13.22 8.65 11.13
C SER A 90 12.02 9.42 11.67
N THR A 91 12.00 10.74 11.51
CA THR A 91 10.88 11.57 11.95
C THR A 91 9.56 11.18 11.27
N LYS A 92 9.57 10.95 9.95
CA LYS A 92 8.37 10.54 9.21
C LYS A 92 7.86 9.17 9.67
N VAL A 93 8.77 8.21 9.87
CA VAL A 93 8.43 6.88 10.38
C VAL A 93 7.82 6.98 11.80
N GLN A 94 8.39 7.80 12.69
CA GLN A 94 7.82 8.01 14.01
C GLN A 94 6.42 8.62 13.96
N MET A 95 6.17 9.60 13.05
CA MET A 95 4.84 10.16 12.84
C MET A 95 3.85 9.09 12.37
N LEU A 96 4.26 8.20 11.45
CA LEU A 96 3.43 7.10 11.00
C LEU A 96 3.17 6.08 12.12
N LEU A 97 4.17 5.70 12.88
CA LEU A 97 3.99 4.79 14.03
C LEU A 97 3.04 5.39 15.08
N SER A 98 3.14 6.68 15.35
CA SER A 98 2.20 7.37 16.25
C SER A 98 0.76 7.38 15.74
N LEU A 99 0.58 7.37 14.41
CA LEU A 99 -0.74 7.27 13.79
C LEU A 99 -1.28 5.84 13.85
N LEU A 100 -0.43 4.84 13.58
CA LEU A 100 -0.81 3.43 13.62
C LEU A 100 -1.04 2.90 15.04
N PHE A 101 -0.41 3.52 16.04
CA PHE A 101 -0.49 3.14 17.46
C PHE A 101 -0.82 4.34 18.33
N PRO A 102 -2.04 4.92 18.23
CA PRO A 102 -2.39 6.21 18.87
C PRO A 102 -2.33 6.17 20.40
N ASP A 103 -2.48 5.00 21.03
CA ASP A 103 -2.39 4.84 22.49
C ASP A 103 -0.95 4.62 23.00
N PHE A 104 0.03 4.54 22.10
CA PHE A 104 1.41 4.23 22.44
C PHE A 104 2.35 5.35 22.04
N ASN A 105 3.32 5.60 22.91
CA ASN A 105 4.52 6.35 22.54
C ASN A 105 5.50 5.39 21.87
N SER A 106 5.90 5.69 20.64
CA SER A 106 6.87 4.88 19.90
C SER A 106 8.27 5.47 19.98
N SER A 107 9.29 4.61 20.17
CA SER A 107 10.70 4.95 19.99
C SER A 107 11.39 3.87 19.15
N ILE A 108 12.35 4.30 18.34
CA ILE A 108 13.16 3.40 17.52
C ILE A 108 14.58 3.45 18.08
N GLU A 109 15.08 2.31 18.51
CA GLU A 109 16.42 2.14 19.03
C GLU A 109 17.23 1.20 18.14
N GLU A 110 18.53 1.01 18.43
CA GLU A 110 19.48 0.28 17.57
C GLU A 110 19.02 -1.12 17.13
N ARG A 111 18.14 -1.76 17.92
CA ARG A 111 17.70 -3.16 17.67
C ARG A 111 16.22 -3.41 17.82
N PHE A 112 15.43 -2.40 18.22
CA PHE A 112 14.04 -2.60 18.58
C PHE A 112 13.20 -1.36 18.28
N ILE A 113 11.92 -1.59 18.05
CA ILE A 113 10.90 -0.53 18.17
C ILE A 113 10.18 -0.76 19.49
N TYR A 114 10.20 0.23 20.35
CA TYR A 114 9.46 0.22 21.61
C TYR A 114 8.13 0.95 21.43
N LEU A 115 7.07 0.29 21.89
CA LEU A 115 5.73 0.88 22.02
C LEU A 115 5.38 0.88 23.50
N VAL A 116 5.21 2.06 24.08
CA VAL A 116 4.90 2.22 25.50
C VAL A 116 3.54 2.88 25.65
N ASN A 117 2.57 2.15 26.21
CA ASN A 117 1.29 2.72 26.59
C ASN A 117 1.39 3.33 27.99
N PRO A 118 1.38 4.68 28.11
CA PRO A 118 1.55 5.34 29.42
C PRO A 118 0.34 5.15 30.35
N LYS A 119 -0.86 4.88 29.79
CA LYS A 119 -2.09 4.70 30.59
C LYS A 119 -2.14 3.31 31.22
N GLU A 120 -1.76 2.29 30.47
CA GLU A 120 -1.82 0.88 30.90
C GLU A 120 -0.51 0.38 31.50
N GLN A 121 0.54 1.20 31.49
CA GLN A 121 1.92 0.82 31.87
C GLN A 121 2.41 -0.42 31.11
N LYS A 122 1.93 -0.61 29.90
CA LYS A 122 2.27 -1.73 29.01
C LYS A 122 3.39 -1.30 28.08
N SER A 123 4.44 -2.10 28.02
CA SER A 123 5.54 -1.92 27.06
C SER A 123 5.59 -3.12 26.13
N ILE A 124 5.71 -2.86 24.86
CA ILE A 124 5.78 -3.85 23.80
C ILE A 124 7.04 -3.62 23.01
N LEU A 125 7.70 -4.71 22.66
CA LEU A 125 8.96 -4.71 21.95
C LEU A 125 8.74 -5.39 20.61
N ILE A 126 8.95 -4.64 19.51
CA ILE A 126 8.96 -5.17 18.16
C ILE A 126 10.41 -5.48 17.79
N ASN A 127 10.65 -6.72 17.50
CA ASN A 127 11.93 -7.27 17.08
C ASN A 127 11.84 -7.83 15.66
N ASP A 128 12.88 -8.47 15.20
CA ASP A 128 12.97 -9.04 13.86
C ASP A 128 11.80 -9.97 13.50
N SER A 129 11.44 -10.89 14.38
CA SER A 129 10.36 -11.87 14.12
C SER A 129 8.96 -11.25 14.12
N THR A 130 8.72 -10.22 14.91
CA THR A 130 7.42 -9.53 15.00
C THR A 130 7.31 -8.39 13.98
N PHE A 131 8.44 -7.90 13.48
CA PHE A 131 8.47 -6.86 12.46
C PHE A 131 7.94 -7.34 11.11
N GLU A 132 8.21 -8.57 10.72
CA GLU A 132 7.65 -9.15 9.47
C GLU A 132 6.12 -9.18 9.52
N ILE A 133 5.54 -9.59 10.65
CA ILE A 133 4.07 -9.57 10.84
C ILE A 133 3.55 -8.13 10.74
N LEU A 134 4.24 -7.19 11.37
CA LEU A 134 3.88 -5.78 11.29
C LEU A 134 3.93 -5.25 9.85
N GLN A 135 4.96 -5.62 9.08
CA GLN A 135 5.06 -5.25 7.66
C GLN A 135 3.88 -5.79 6.84
N GLU A 136 3.52 -7.07 7.00
CA GLU A 136 2.39 -7.69 6.30
C GLU A 136 1.07 -6.96 6.63
N VAL A 137 0.82 -6.69 7.92
CA VAL A 137 -0.38 -5.98 8.36
C VAL A 137 -0.43 -4.55 7.81
N ILE A 138 0.66 -3.79 7.92
CA ILE A 138 0.75 -2.42 7.38
C ILE A 138 0.55 -2.42 5.86
N THR A 139 1.17 -3.36 5.15
CA THR A 139 1.01 -3.50 3.69
C THR A 139 -0.46 -3.68 3.31
N THR A 140 -1.18 -4.50 4.07
CA THR A 140 -2.59 -4.80 3.84
C THR A 140 -3.49 -3.61 4.14
N ILE A 141 -3.39 -3.01 5.34
CA ILE A 141 -4.27 -1.88 5.75
C ILE A 141 -4.04 -0.61 4.94
N LEU A 142 -2.80 -0.41 4.46
CA LEU A 142 -2.46 0.75 3.64
C LEU A 142 -2.55 0.46 2.13
N CYS A 143 -3.00 -0.75 1.74
CA CYS A 143 -3.10 -1.18 0.33
C CYS A 143 -1.82 -0.91 -0.46
N LEU A 144 -0.66 -1.15 0.16
CA LEU A 144 0.63 -0.96 -0.46
C LEU A 144 1.08 -2.28 -1.10
N GLN A 145 1.67 -2.19 -2.28
CA GLN A 145 2.31 -3.34 -2.89
C GLN A 145 3.77 -3.38 -2.44
N SER A 146 4.17 -4.51 -1.85
CA SER A 146 5.57 -4.81 -1.60
C SER A 146 6.22 -5.15 -2.94
N GLY A 147 7.13 -4.27 -3.37
CA GLY A 147 7.95 -4.49 -4.56
C GLY A 147 7.22 -4.43 -5.91
N ASN A 148 7.99 -4.23 -6.96
CA ASN A 148 7.55 -4.36 -8.34
C ASN A 148 7.11 -5.81 -8.62
N THR A 149 5.88 -6.17 -8.30
CA THR A 149 5.22 -7.26 -9.01
C THR A 149 5.05 -6.80 -10.44
N LYS A 150 6.12 -6.91 -11.23
CA LYS A 150 5.98 -7.04 -12.66
C LYS A 150 5.11 -8.27 -12.83
N GLU A 151 3.84 -8.08 -13.17
CA GLU A 151 3.05 -9.18 -13.71
C GLU A 151 3.93 -9.81 -14.78
N GLU A 152 4.52 -10.95 -14.48
CA GLU A 152 5.14 -11.80 -15.47
C GLU A 152 3.99 -12.35 -16.30
N PHE A 153 3.58 -11.52 -17.25
CA PHE A 153 2.70 -11.95 -18.32
C PHE A 153 3.45 -13.06 -19.08
N ASN A 154 3.18 -14.31 -18.70
CA ASN A 154 3.76 -15.49 -19.32
C ASN A 154 2.83 -15.99 -20.44
N PRO A 155 2.93 -15.43 -21.65
CA PRO A 155 2.04 -15.76 -22.76
C PRO A 155 2.35 -17.18 -23.24
N GLN A 156 1.35 -18.02 -23.21
CA GLN A 156 1.42 -19.35 -23.82
C GLN A 156 1.20 -19.23 -25.34
N GLY A 157 2.29 -19.39 -26.10
CA GLY A 157 2.31 -19.40 -27.58
C GLY A 157 3.08 -18.25 -28.21
N ASP A 158 3.71 -18.51 -29.37
CA ASP A 158 4.63 -17.57 -30.04
C ASP A 158 3.92 -16.26 -30.46
N ARG A 159 2.68 -16.34 -30.90
CA ARG A 159 1.90 -15.17 -31.30
C ARG A 159 1.51 -14.29 -30.10
N ALA A 160 1.24 -14.92 -28.94
CA ALA A 160 0.96 -14.22 -27.70
C ALA A 160 2.23 -13.55 -27.14
N ARG A 161 3.40 -14.19 -27.29
CA ARG A 161 4.71 -13.60 -26.94
C ARG A 161 5.03 -12.36 -27.81
N GLU A 162 4.78 -12.44 -29.11
CA GLU A 162 5.00 -11.30 -30.01
C GLU A 162 4.10 -10.10 -29.69
N ILE A 163 2.83 -10.36 -29.34
CA ILE A 163 1.89 -9.33 -28.88
C ILE A 163 2.34 -8.74 -27.53
N ALA A 164 2.74 -9.58 -26.58
CA ALA A 164 3.25 -9.15 -25.29
C ALA A 164 4.49 -8.26 -25.41
N GLU A 165 5.43 -8.63 -26.30
CA GLU A 165 6.59 -7.79 -26.59
C GLU A 165 6.22 -6.45 -27.21
N LYS A 166 5.25 -6.43 -28.15
CA LYS A 166 4.77 -5.18 -28.75
C LYS A 166 4.11 -4.28 -27.70
N ILE A 167 3.30 -4.85 -26.81
CA ILE A 167 2.69 -4.12 -25.69
C ILE A 167 3.76 -3.59 -24.73
N LYS A 168 4.76 -4.41 -24.38
CA LYS A 168 5.88 -4.01 -23.50
C LYS A 168 6.66 -2.85 -24.13
N ARG A 169 7.07 -2.98 -25.38
CA ARG A 169 7.76 -1.91 -26.12
C ARG A 169 6.91 -0.64 -26.24
N GLY A 170 5.60 -0.79 -26.44
CA GLY A 170 4.65 0.33 -26.45
C GLY A 170 4.56 1.04 -25.10
N ARG A 171 4.50 0.30 -23.99
CA ARG A 171 4.51 0.83 -22.62
C ARG A 171 5.83 1.53 -22.30
N GLU A 172 6.99 0.93 -22.64
CA GLU A 172 8.31 1.52 -22.46
C GLU A 172 8.48 2.81 -23.28
N ARG A 173 7.97 2.82 -24.52
CA ARG A 173 8.00 4.02 -25.37
C ARG A 173 7.09 5.12 -24.86
N ALA A 174 5.91 4.76 -24.35
CA ALA A 174 4.98 5.68 -23.72
C ALA A 174 5.55 6.23 -22.39
N ALA A 175 6.25 5.41 -21.61
CA ALA A 175 6.94 5.84 -20.39
C ALA A 175 8.09 6.81 -20.68
N ARG A 176 8.91 6.54 -21.73
CA ARG A 176 9.95 7.46 -22.19
C ARG A 176 9.40 8.77 -22.75
N LEU A 177 8.28 8.73 -23.48
CA LEU A 177 7.65 9.94 -24.02
C LEU A 177 6.92 10.76 -22.95
N LYS A 178 6.46 10.10 -21.88
CA LYS A 178 5.82 10.81 -20.76
C LYS A 178 6.84 11.51 -19.85
N GLY A 179 8.15 11.30 -20.05
CA GLY A 179 9.17 11.66 -19.09
C GLY A 179 8.89 11.02 -17.75
N GLU A 180 9.85 10.78 -16.91
CA GLU A 180 9.61 10.31 -15.54
C GLU A 180 8.58 11.22 -14.85
N LYS A 181 7.31 10.96 -15.04
CA LYS A 181 6.29 11.52 -14.16
C LYS A 181 6.50 10.79 -12.85
N LYS A 182 7.32 11.40 -11.97
CA LYS A 182 7.23 11.17 -10.53
C LYS A 182 5.77 10.93 -10.23
N GLN A 183 5.44 9.84 -9.55
CA GLN A 183 4.05 9.61 -9.12
C GLN A 183 3.53 10.95 -8.60
N PRO A 184 2.39 11.42 -9.10
CA PRO A 184 1.91 12.73 -8.70
C PRO A 184 1.74 12.70 -7.19
N SER A 185 2.43 13.60 -6.50
CA SER A 185 2.43 13.73 -5.04
C SER A 185 1.04 14.02 -4.43
N ASN A 186 -0.04 13.88 -5.21
CA ASN A 186 -1.41 14.23 -4.85
C ASN A 186 -2.42 13.29 -5.54
N PHE A 187 -2.22 11.98 -5.51
CA PHE A 187 -3.19 11.08 -6.14
C PHE A 187 -4.45 10.91 -5.30
N LEU A 188 -4.35 10.95 -3.95
CA LEU A 188 -5.50 10.85 -3.05
C LEU A 188 -6.50 11.99 -3.31
N SER A 189 -6.03 13.22 -3.47
CA SER A 189 -6.92 14.36 -3.74
C SER A 189 -7.75 14.18 -5.01
N LYS A 190 -7.21 13.52 -6.04
CA LYS A 190 -7.93 13.21 -7.28
C LYS A 190 -8.98 12.14 -7.06
N TYR A 191 -8.66 11.09 -6.30
CA TYR A 191 -9.59 10.01 -5.98
C TYR A 191 -10.73 10.51 -5.10
N ILE A 192 -10.42 11.32 -4.08
CA ILE A 192 -11.40 11.97 -3.22
C ILE A 192 -12.38 12.83 -4.05
N SER A 193 -11.84 13.68 -4.94
CA SER A 193 -12.67 14.52 -5.82
C SER A 193 -13.50 13.68 -6.78
N GLY A 194 -12.92 12.64 -7.36
CA GLY A 194 -13.60 11.73 -8.29
C GLY A 194 -14.78 11.01 -7.65
N LEU A 195 -14.60 10.45 -6.46
CA LEU A 195 -15.67 9.78 -5.71
C LEU A 195 -16.73 10.78 -5.25
N GLY A 196 -16.34 11.97 -4.79
CA GLY A 196 -17.27 13.01 -4.33
C GLY A 196 -18.18 13.54 -5.45
N ILE A 197 -17.74 13.49 -6.72
CA ILE A 197 -18.56 13.87 -7.88
C ILE A 197 -19.34 12.67 -8.42
N GLY A 198 -18.69 11.49 -8.45
CA GLY A 198 -19.22 10.30 -9.11
C GLY A 198 -20.28 9.55 -8.31
N THR A 199 -20.35 9.74 -7.00
CA THR A 199 -21.29 9.04 -6.11
C THR A 199 -22.30 9.99 -5.49
N ASN A 200 -23.52 9.51 -5.29
CA ASN A 200 -24.56 10.32 -4.63
C ASN A 200 -24.46 10.29 -3.08
N THR A 201 -23.65 9.39 -2.53
CA THR A 201 -23.56 9.13 -1.08
C THR A 201 -22.30 9.68 -0.45
N LEU A 202 -21.22 9.78 -1.21
CA LEU A 202 -19.95 10.35 -0.75
C LEU A 202 -19.84 11.81 -1.19
N ASN A 203 -19.36 12.63 -0.29
CA ASN A 203 -19.02 14.03 -0.55
C ASN A 203 -17.70 14.35 0.13
N ILE A 204 -17.16 15.53 -0.12
CA ILE A 204 -15.84 15.94 0.37
C ILE A 204 -15.72 15.93 1.90
N HIS A 205 -16.85 15.99 2.63
CA HIS A 205 -16.83 15.99 4.09
C HIS A 205 -16.73 14.58 4.66
N ASN A 206 -17.51 13.63 4.15
CA ASN A 206 -17.56 12.27 4.70
C ASN A 206 -16.49 11.33 4.08
N VAL A 207 -16.01 11.61 2.86
CA VAL A 207 -14.94 10.82 2.24
C VAL A 207 -13.61 10.91 3.00
N LEU A 208 -13.39 12.02 3.73
CA LEU A 208 -12.19 12.19 4.55
C LEU A 208 -12.18 11.31 5.81
N ASP A 209 -13.33 10.81 6.23
CA ASP A 209 -13.47 9.95 7.41
C ASP A 209 -13.35 8.45 7.05
N LEU A 210 -13.22 8.13 5.75
CA LEU A 210 -12.91 6.78 5.31
C LEU A 210 -11.44 6.45 5.60
N THR A 211 -11.17 5.18 5.91
CA THR A 211 -9.79 4.67 5.91
C THR A 211 -9.25 4.59 4.48
N LEU A 212 -7.93 4.47 4.34
CA LEU A 212 -7.32 4.33 3.01
C LEU A 212 -7.85 3.08 2.29
N TYR A 213 -7.99 1.96 3.02
CA TYR A 213 -8.59 0.74 2.47
C TYR A 213 -10.03 0.97 1.98
N GLN A 214 -10.86 1.60 2.80
CA GLN A 214 -12.24 1.90 2.43
C GLN A 214 -12.32 2.79 1.19
N LEU A 215 -11.49 3.84 1.11
CA LEU A 215 -11.44 4.74 -0.04
C LEU A 215 -11.11 3.98 -1.33
N LEU A 216 -10.06 3.17 -1.31
CA LEU A 216 -9.60 2.42 -2.50
C LEU A 216 -10.59 1.33 -2.89
N ASN A 217 -11.17 0.62 -1.91
CA ASN A 217 -12.23 -0.36 -2.16
C ASN A 217 -13.46 0.29 -2.82
N GLN A 218 -13.91 1.44 -2.30
CA GLN A 218 -15.03 2.18 -2.87
C GLN A 218 -14.74 2.66 -4.30
N LEU A 219 -13.52 3.11 -4.58
CA LEU A 219 -13.10 3.55 -5.90
C LEU A 219 -13.16 2.40 -6.91
N GLU A 220 -12.63 1.25 -6.55
CA GLU A 220 -12.64 0.06 -7.41
C GLU A 220 -14.06 -0.46 -7.63
N ARG A 221 -14.85 -0.55 -6.57
CA ARG A 221 -16.26 -0.96 -6.62
C ARG A 221 -17.08 -0.01 -7.52
N TYR A 222 -16.86 1.29 -7.38
CA TYR A 222 -17.51 2.29 -8.24
C TYR A 222 -17.11 2.13 -9.72
N GLY A 223 -15.86 1.83 -9.99
CA GLY A 223 -15.37 1.52 -11.34
C GLY A 223 -16.07 0.31 -11.95
N LEU A 224 -16.15 -0.79 -11.22
CA LEU A 224 -16.85 -2.02 -11.64
C LEU A 224 -18.34 -1.78 -11.86
N TYR A 225 -19.00 -1.06 -10.96
CA TYR A 225 -20.42 -0.72 -11.09
C TYR A 225 -20.70 0.17 -12.30
N THR A 226 -19.81 1.12 -12.58
CA THR A 226 -19.91 1.98 -13.76
C THR A 226 -19.79 1.16 -15.07
N GLN A 227 -18.82 0.24 -15.12
CA GLN A 227 -18.64 -0.66 -16.26
C GLN A 227 -19.87 -1.57 -16.45
N TYR A 228 -20.42 -2.12 -15.37
CA TYR A 228 -21.66 -2.89 -15.39
C TYR A 228 -22.81 -2.07 -16.02
N ASN A 229 -23.04 -0.85 -15.57
CA ASN A 229 -24.10 0.02 -16.10
C ASN A 229 -23.90 0.33 -17.59
N ILE A 230 -22.66 0.58 -18.03
CA ILE A 230 -22.34 0.79 -19.44
C ILE A 230 -22.63 -0.47 -20.25
N SER A 231 -22.27 -1.67 -19.76
CA SER A 231 -22.54 -2.93 -20.45
C SER A 231 -24.04 -3.20 -20.59
N ILE A 232 -24.83 -2.93 -19.55
CA ILE A 232 -26.30 -3.05 -19.62
C ILE A 232 -26.89 -2.08 -20.63
N GLN A 233 -26.48 -0.80 -20.62
CA GLN A 233 -26.96 0.19 -21.58
C GLN A 233 -26.62 -0.19 -23.02
N ALA A 234 -25.40 -0.70 -23.27
CA ALA A 234 -24.99 -1.17 -24.59
C ALA A 234 -25.85 -2.34 -25.07
N LYS A 235 -26.14 -3.32 -24.20
CA LYS A 235 -27.06 -4.44 -24.51
C LYS A 235 -28.46 -3.93 -24.85
N MET A 236 -28.99 -3.01 -24.05
CA MET A 236 -30.30 -2.40 -24.30
C MET A 236 -30.34 -1.63 -25.65
N ALA A 237 -29.23 -1.06 -26.08
CA ALA A 237 -29.06 -0.41 -27.36
C ALA A 237 -28.86 -1.38 -28.54
N GLY A 238 -28.85 -2.71 -28.29
CA GLY A 238 -28.75 -3.75 -29.32
C GLY A 238 -27.32 -4.22 -29.62
N ALA A 239 -26.34 -3.87 -28.84
CA ALA A 239 -24.98 -4.42 -28.98
C ALA A 239 -24.97 -5.92 -28.66
N LYS A 240 -24.37 -6.76 -29.55
CA LYS A 240 -24.46 -8.23 -29.46
C LYS A 240 -23.32 -8.86 -28.69
N ASP A 241 -22.12 -8.28 -28.69
CA ASP A 241 -20.91 -8.87 -28.11
C ASP A 241 -20.44 -8.06 -26.88
N VAL A 242 -21.35 -7.85 -25.94
CA VAL A 242 -21.04 -7.14 -24.69
C VAL A 242 -20.82 -8.14 -23.57
N GLU A 243 -19.61 -8.15 -22.99
CA GLU A 243 -19.27 -9.00 -21.86
C GLU A 243 -20.10 -8.63 -20.62
N ASP A 244 -20.45 -9.67 -19.86
CA ASP A 244 -21.08 -9.49 -18.54
C ASP A 244 -20.03 -9.06 -17.53
N VAL A 245 -20.31 -7.96 -16.83
CA VAL A 245 -19.46 -7.44 -15.77
C VAL A 245 -20.03 -7.87 -14.42
N ASP A 246 -19.31 -8.73 -13.71
CA ASP A 246 -19.63 -9.04 -12.31
C ASP A 246 -19.07 -7.92 -11.41
N TRP A 247 -19.91 -6.96 -11.05
CA TRP A 247 -19.53 -5.85 -10.19
C TRP A 247 -19.46 -6.22 -8.70
N LEU A 248 -19.97 -7.42 -8.31
CA LEU A 248 -19.88 -7.95 -6.95
C LEU A 248 -18.72 -8.91 -6.76
N LYS A 249 -17.93 -9.17 -7.81
CA LYS A 249 -16.75 -10.02 -7.69
C LYS A 249 -15.84 -9.58 -6.54
N ASP A 250 -15.11 -10.51 -5.97
CA ASP A 250 -14.12 -10.18 -4.95
C ASP A 250 -13.10 -9.18 -5.52
N ILE A 251 -12.87 -8.10 -4.77
CA ILE A 251 -11.80 -7.16 -5.05
C ILE A 251 -10.56 -7.76 -4.41
N GLU A 252 -9.76 -8.47 -5.22
CA GLU A 252 -8.44 -8.90 -4.79
C GLU A 252 -7.60 -7.63 -4.61
N ASN A 253 -7.13 -7.41 -3.40
CA ASN A 253 -6.09 -6.41 -3.14
C ASN A 253 -4.81 -6.90 -3.83
N LYS A 254 -4.60 -6.45 -5.07
CA LYS A 254 -3.41 -6.71 -5.86
C LYS A 254 -2.25 -5.84 -5.41
#